data_368324fffc1d28bcb5da0ef90e69af76
#
_entry.id   368324fffc1d28bcb5da0ef90e69af76
#
_cell.length_a   1.000
_cell.length_b   1.000
_cell.length_c   1.000
_cell.angle_alpha   90.00
_cell.angle_beta   90.00
_cell.angle_gamma   90.00
#
_symmetry.space_group_name_H-M   'P 1'
#
loop_
_entity.id
_entity.type
_entity.pdbx_description
1 polymer ?
#
loop_
_entity_poly.entity_id
_entity_poly.type
_entity_poly.pdbx_seq_one_letter_code
_entity_poly.pdbx_strand_id
1 'polypeptide(L)'
;MAARERIIPPEIQADGSVRYRSVMTPPDDSVAVCYLVSRRMIPVVFVPGVMGSNLLGLRPRRRFNGEIELTKEPVWLLDSVADAATWIPVGAEFRKIMLDPLTTSVYGGGKLPTGTSLTEDEMRRRGWGEIAHISYGGFLAWLENALNDTHDFLTGVRSQLMEPNTVQRVGVQPLTRAEVALSYKYRYPVHAVGYNWLQSNRASAEHLKARVEAFMAYYRKQGFMCDRVILVTHSMGGLVSRCYTEVLGGRDRVLGVVHGVMPATGAPAAYKRVKAGTEKPAGWALGCDAEEMTAVFAQSPGPLQLLPTPEYGMRWLKFRDGDRVVTLPNSDPYEEIYIKRGRWWSLCDDKLINPADKKKETLERDWKTYESMVKDDVRPFHQAISGRYHPNSYAFFGDDANHKSWGEVTWQRRHQAGLGPARGLPVDDPLEGKVVANKGTGEIAVHTRRGENTVRTVFQIQPAAESGDGTVPLRSGAAPKGKTKVCLAYRGIDHEGAFKALPIQLFTLWSIVKITDAVKLTSMAYSK
;
A
#
# COMPACT_ATOMS: atom_id res chain seq x y z
N MET A 1 -55.70 16.28 -2.07
CA MET A 1 -54.74 15.22 -2.42
C MET A 1 -53.39 15.87 -2.51
N ALA A 2 -52.34 15.31 -1.89
CA ALA A 2 -50.99 15.82 -2.07
C ALA A 2 -50.58 15.64 -3.54
N ALA A 3 -50.01 16.66 -4.17
CA ALA A 3 -49.51 16.57 -5.54
C ALA A 3 -48.46 15.44 -5.64
N ARG A 4 -48.54 14.61 -6.68
CA ARG A 4 -47.56 13.53 -6.91
C ARG A 4 -46.24 14.18 -7.28
N GLU A 5 -45.21 13.94 -6.50
CA GLU A 5 -43.85 14.40 -6.81
C GLU A 5 -43.19 13.51 -7.84
N ARG A 6 -42.53 14.09 -8.83
CA ARG A 6 -41.74 13.41 -9.84
C ARG A 6 -40.31 13.96 -9.82
N ILE A 7 -39.35 13.12 -9.50
CA ILE A 7 -37.93 13.48 -9.49
C ILE A 7 -37.42 13.50 -10.94
N ILE A 8 -36.82 14.61 -11.36
CA ILE A 8 -36.13 14.71 -12.64
C ILE A 8 -34.64 14.62 -12.36
N PRO A 9 -33.96 13.54 -12.80
CA PRO A 9 -32.52 13.40 -12.57
C PRO A 9 -31.72 14.42 -13.37
N PRO A 10 -30.61 14.94 -12.82
CA PRO A 10 -29.70 15.81 -13.53
C PRO A 10 -28.91 15.05 -14.60
N GLU A 11 -28.85 15.58 -15.82
CA GLU A 11 -27.93 15.16 -16.88
C GLU A 11 -26.71 16.09 -16.85
N ILE A 12 -25.52 15.54 -16.56
CA ILE A 12 -24.28 16.32 -16.55
C ILE A 12 -23.70 16.29 -17.96
N GLN A 13 -23.58 17.45 -18.58
CA GLN A 13 -22.99 17.60 -19.90
C GLN A 13 -21.45 17.57 -19.83
N ALA A 14 -20.79 17.32 -20.96
CA ALA A 14 -19.33 17.24 -21.04
C ALA A 14 -18.62 18.56 -20.63
N ASP A 15 -19.31 19.70 -20.74
CA ASP A 15 -18.83 21.02 -20.30
C ASP A 15 -19.06 21.28 -18.81
N GLY A 16 -19.59 20.31 -18.06
CA GLY A 16 -19.92 20.43 -16.63
C GLY A 16 -21.24 21.14 -16.35
N SER A 17 -21.98 21.60 -17.37
CA SER A 17 -23.32 22.14 -17.19
C SER A 17 -24.32 21.04 -16.82
N VAL A 18 -25.35 21.43 -16.07
CA VAL A 18 -26.41 20.49 -15.66
C VAL A 18 -27.68 20.81 -16.44
N ARG A 19 -28.19 19.80 -17.12
CA ARG A 19 -29.46 19.88 -17.85
C ARG A 19 -30.47 18.96 -17.17
N TYR A 20 -31.69 19.47 -17.04
CA TYR A 20 -32.84 18.66 -16.62
C TYR A 20 -33.75 18.48 -17.83
N ARG A 21 -34.07 17.24 -18.16
CA ARG A 21 -35.00 16.94 -19.25
C ARG A 21 -36.19 16.17 -18.72
N SER A 22 -37.38 16.65 -18.99
CA SER A 22 -38.63 15.98 -18.71
C SER A 22 -39.51 15.98 -19.95
N VAL A 23 -40.11 14.84 -20.25
CA VAL A 23 -41.15 14.70 -21.28
C VAL A 23 -42.48 14.48 -20.57
N MET A 24 -43.43 15.37 -20.79
CA MET A 24 -44.80 15.29 -20.24
C MET A 24 -45.77 15.19 -21.40
N THR A 25 -46.21 13.97 -21.68
CA THR A 25 -47.27 13.72 -22.67
C THR A 25 -48.06 12.49 -22.22
N PRO A 26 -49.35 12.63 -21.84
CA PRO A 26 -50.10 13.85 -21.70
C PRO A 26 -49.70 14.71 -20.49
N PRO A 27 -50.20 15.98 -20.38
CA PRO A 27 -49.98 16.82 -19.20
C PRO A 27 -50.48 16.10 -17.95
N ASP A 28 -49.72 16.23 -16.84
CA ASP A 28 -50.10 15.67 -15.56
C ASP A 28 -49.87 16.73 -14.45
N ASP A 29 -50.63 16.66 -13.33
CA ASP A 29 -50.58 17.57 -12.21
C ASP A 29 -49.42 17.31 -11.23
N SER A 30 -48.41 16.53 -11.66
CA SER A 30 -47.25 16.21 -10.80
C SER A 30 -46.31 17.41 -10.67
N VAL A 31 -45.74 17.56 -9.49
CA VAL A 31 -44.69 18.54 -9.22
C VAL A 31 -43.34 17.97 -9.64
N ALA A 32 -42.66 18.63 -10.57
CA ALA A 32 -41.30 18.28 -10.96
C ALA A 32 -40.30 18.74 -9.90
N VAL A 33 -39.58 17.82 -9.29
CA VAL A 33 -38.52 18.12 -8.33
C VAL A 33 -37.18 18.02 -9.04
N CYS A 34 -36.48 19.15 -9.20
CA CYS A 34 -35.15 19.22 -9.75
C CYS A 34 -34.15 19.46 -8.61
N TYR A 35 -33.27 18.50 -8.35
CA TYR A 35 -32.21 18.69 -7.37
C TYR A 35 -31.12 19.60 -7.93
N LEU A 36 -30.78 20.68 -7.23
CA LEU A 36 -29.62 21.51 -7.56
C LEU A 36 -28.35 20.70 -7.37
N VAL A 37 -27.65 20.43 -8.46
CA VAL A 37 -26.35 19.77 -8.40
C VAL A 37 -25.34 20.75 -7.82
N SER A 38 -24.71 20.37 -6.73
CA SER A 38 -23.68 21.18 -6.10
C SER A 38 -22.56 21.54 -7.06
N ARG A 39 -22.17 22.81 -7.09
CA ARG A 39 -20.97 23.28 -7.79
C ARG A 39 -19.69 23.12 -6.97
N ARG A 40 -19.75 22.48 -5.79
CA ARG A 40 -18.60 22.24 -4.90
C ARG A 40 -18.19 20.80 -4.97
N MET A 41 -16.91 20.58 -5.32
CA MET A 41 -16.32 19.25 -5.48
C MET A 41 -15.20 19.03 -4.50
N ILE A 42 -15.19 17.86 -3.89
CA ILE A 42 -14.13 17.34 -3.03
C ILE A 42 -13.67 16.01 -3.62
N PRO A 43 -12.69 16.00 -4.53
CA PRO A 43 -12.18 14.74 -5.06
C PRO A 43 -11.70 13.83 -3.93
N VAL A 44 -12.11 12.55 -3.98
CA VAL A 44 -11.59 11.49 -3.12
C VAL A 44 -10.54 10.74 -3.91
N VAL A 45 -9.29 10.78 -3.45
CA VAL A 45 -8.15 10.24 -4.19
C VAL A 45 -7.64 9.00 -3.48
N PHE A 46 -7.77 7.85 -4.14
CA PHE A 46 -7.24 6.58 -3.67
C PHE A 46 -5.77 6.41 -4.05
N VAL A 47 -4.93 6.05 -3.07
CA VAL A 47 -3.48 5.82 -3.24
C VAL A 47 -3.18 4.36 -2.86
N PRO A 48 -2.81 3.50 -3.81
CA PRO A 48 -2.63 2.08 -3.60
C PRO A 48 -1.38 1.75 -2.77
N GLY A 49 -1.24 0.48 -2.37
CA GLY A 49 -0.05 -0.05 -1.73
C GLY A 49 1.10 -0.34 -2.71
N VAL A 50 2.19 -0.85 -2.16
CA VAL A 50 3.28 -1.42 -2.96
C VAL A 50 2.72 -2.47 -3.91
N MET A 51 3.20 -2.50 -5.16
CA MET A 51 2.72 -3.38 -6.23
C MET A 51 1.26 -3.15 -6.68
N GLY A 52 0.57 -2.25 -6.05
CA GLY A 52 -0.81 -1.93 -6.36
C GLY A 52 -1.01 -0.99 -7.54
N SER A 53 0.06 -0.54 -8.20
CA SER A 53 0.02 0.25 -9.43
C SER A 53 0.51 -0.56 -10.61
N ASN A 54 -0.13 -0.39 -11.77
CA ASN A 54 0.28 -0.98 -13.02
C ASN A 54 1.49 -0.22 -13.58
N LEU A 55 2.50 -0.94 -14.09
CA LEU A 55 3.73 -0.35 -14.60
C LEU A 55 4.00 -0.73 -16.05
N LEU A 56 4.42 0.26 -16.83
CA LEU A 56 5.05 0.14 -18.13
C LEU A 56 6.57 0.12 -17.94
N GLY A 57 7.28 -0.76 -18.62
CA GLY A 57 8.74 -0.89 -18.49
C GLY A 57 9.35 -1.61 -19.67
N LEU A 58 10.60 -2.04 -19.51
CA LEU A 58 11.33 -2.77 -20.53
C LEU A 58 11.17 -4.28 -20.28
N ARG A 59 10.62 -5.00 -21.27
CA ARG A 59 10.51 -6.45 -21.25
C ARG A 59 11.60 -7.08 -22.12
N PRO A 60 12.49 -7.89 -21.56
CA PRO A 60 13.51 -8.60 -22.30
C PRO A 60 12.91 -9.80 -23.06
N ARG A 61 13.24 -9.91 -24.35
CA ARG A 61 12.91 -11.07 -25.18
C ARG A 61 14.19 -11.66 -25.76
N ARG A 62 14.44 -12.94 -25.52
CA ARG A 62 15.60 -13.63 -26.10
C ARG A 62 15.26 -14.04 -27.53
N ARG A 63 16.04 -13.55 -28.50
CA ARG A 63 15.96 -13.95 -29.90
C ARG A 63 16.62 -15.31 -30.13
N PHE A 64 16.35 -15.95 -31.27
CA PHE A 64 16.95 -17.24 -31.66
C PHE A 64 18.48 -17.20 -31.75
N ASN A 65 19.07 -16.05 -32.05
CA ASN A 65 20.52 -15.82 -32.10
C ASN A 65 21.14 -15.59 -30.71
N GLY A 66 20.35 -15.66 -29.62
CA GLY A 66 20.80 -15.47 -28.24
C GLY A 66 20.83 -14.02 -27.76
N GLU A 67 20.61 -13.03 -28.66
CA GLU A 67 20.52 -11.62 -28.29
C GLU A 67 19.26 -11.32 -27.47
N ILE A 68 19.37 -10.35 -26.57
CA ILE A 68 18.22 -9.84 -25.79
C ILE A 68 17.74 -8.54 -26.41
N GLU A 69 16.51 -8.56 -26.90
CA GLU A 69 15.77 -7.39 -27.34
C GLU A 69 14.95 -6.84 -26.18
N LEU A 70 14.94 -5.51 -26.00
CA LEU A 70 14.14 -4.82 -25.00
C LEU A 70 12.97 -4.09 -25.68
N THR A 71 11.74 -4.44 -25.31
CA THR A 71 10.52 -3.77 -25.79
C THR A 71 9.84 -3.04 -24.65
N LYS A 72 9.32 -1.82 -24.91
CA LYS A 72 8.57 -1.06 -23.91
C LYS A 72 7.12 -1.50 -23.93
N GLU A 73 6.68 -2.18 -22.88
CA GLU A 73 5.33 -2.74 -22.74
C GLU A 73 4.90 -2.84 -21.27
N PRO A 74 3.62 -3.13 -20.96
CA PRO A 74 3.21 -3.37 -19.58
C PRO A 74 4.02 -4.53 -18.97
N VAL A 75 4.83 -4.21 -17.94
CA VAL A 75 5.65 -5.20 -17.24
C VAL A 75 4.99 -5.64 -15.94
N TRP A 76 4.25 -4.77 -15.27
CA TRP A 76 3.51 -5.10 -14.06
C TRP A 76 2.04 -4.73 -14.26
N LEU A 77 1.20 -5.74 -14.41
CA LEU A 77 -0.24 -5.61 -14.61
C LEU A 77 -0.92 -6.74 -13.82
N LEU A 78 -1.65 -6.39 -12.76
CA LEU A 78 -2.33 -7.34 -11.89
C LEU A 78 -3.85 -7.15 -11.98
N ASP A 79 -4.41 -7.47 -13.13
CA ASP A 79 -5.84 -7.40 -13.39
C ASP A 79 -6.56 -8.70 -13.03
N SER A 80 -5.80 -9.83 -12.98
CA SER A 80 -6.30 -11.15 -12.63
C SER A 80 -5.21 -12.02 -11.96
N VAL A 81 -5.63 -13.16 -11.39
CA VAL A 81 -4.69 -14.18 -10.88
C VAL A 81 -3.82 -14.76 -11.99
N ALA A 82 -4.35 -14.86 -13.22
CA ALA A 82 -3.59 -15.34 -14.37
C ALA A 82 -2.41 -14.41 -14.69
N ASP A 83 -2.58 -13.10 -14.54
CA ASP A 83 -1.49 -12.14 -14.76
C ASP A 83 -0.34 -12.33 -13.75
N ALA A 84 -0.67 -12.58 -12.48
CA ALA A 84 0.33 -12.92 -11.47
C ALA A 84 1.10 -14.22 -11.82
N ALA A 85 0.42 -15.21 -12.39
CA ALA A 85 1.04 -16.49 -12.79
C ALA A 85 2.02 -16.33 -13.95
N THR A 86 1.93 -15.30 -14.78
CA THR A 86 2.89 -15.04 -15.87
C THR A 86 4.30 -14.76 -15.38
N TRP A 87 4.45 -14.41 -14.10
CA TRP A 87 5.75 -14.14 -13.47
C TRP A 87 6.47 -15.39 -13.00
N ILE A 88 5.80 -16.56 -12.87
CA ILE A 88 6.41 -17.81 -12.38
C ILE A 88 7.68 -18.19 -13.15
N PRO A 89 7.73 -18.14 -14.50
CA PRO A 89 8.93 -18.49 -15.25
C PRO A 89 9.99 -17.38 -15.32
N VAL A 90 9.72 -16.18 -14.72
CA VAL A 90 10.62 -15.02 -14.82
C VAL A 90 11.67 -15.10 -13.72
N GLY A 91 12.92 -15.43 -14.09
CA GLY A 91 14.04 -15.48 -13.15
C GLY A 91 14.57 -14.10 -12.73
N ALA A 92 15.44 -14.08 -11.73
CA ALA A 92 15.96 -12.88 -11.07
C ALA A 92 16.59 -11.84 -12.03
N GLU A 93 17.32 -12.29 -13.05
CA GLU A 93 17.94 -11.42 -14.06
C GLU A 93 16.89 -10.59 -14.83
N PHE A 94 15.83 -11.24 -15.31
CA PHE A 94 14.77 -10.55 -16.05
C PHE A 94 13.87 -9.71 -15.13
N ARG A 95 13.60 -10.19 -13.91
CA ARG A 95 12.90 -9.38 -12.89
C ARG A 95 13.62 -8.06 -12.63
N LYS A 96 14.96 -8.10 -12.50
CA LYS A 96 15.79 -6.92 -12.30
C LYS A 96 15.65 -5.90 -13.44
N ILE A 97 15.61 -6.35 -14.68
CA ILE A 97 15.43 -5.49 -15.87
C ILE A 97 14.01 -4.94 -15.94
N MET A 98 13.00 -5.79 -15.78
CA MET A 98 11.60 -5.42 -15.92
C MET A 98 11.11 -4.50 -14.80
N LEU A 99 11.65 -4.68 -13.59
CA LEU A 99 11.28 -3.92 -12.39
C LEU A 99 12.42 -2.96 -11.97
N ASP A 100 12.99 -2.27 -12.97
CA ASP A 100 13.98 -1.22 -12.73
C ASP A 100 13.26 0.12 -12.50
N PRO A 101 13.47 0.78 -11.34
CA PRO A 101 12.83 2.05 -11.01
C PRO A 101 13.13 3.19 -12.00
N LEU A 102 14.26 3.10 -12.76
CA LEU A 102 14.67 4.14 -13.70
C LEU A 102 13.98 4.01 -15.07
N THR A 103 13.60 2.80 -15.46
CA THR A 103 13.01 2.49 -16.78
C THR A 103 11.52 2.26 -16.75
N THR A 104 10.93 2.17 -15.55
CA THR A 104 9.51 1.97 -15.35
C THR A 104 8.74 3.27 -15.15
N SER A 105 7.48 3.26 -15.56
CA SER A 105 6.52 4.36 -15.36
C SER A 105 5.12 3.79 -15.13
N VAL A 106 4.20 4.61 -14.63
CA VAL A 106 2.80 4.19 -14.43
C VAL A 106 2.14 3.86 -15.76
N TYR A 107 1.38 2.75 -15.79
CA TYR A 107 0.59 2.32 -16.95
C TYR A 107 -0.90 2.52 -16.68
N GLY A 108 -1.57 3.33 -17.50
CA GLY A 108 -2.99 3.67 -17.34
C GLY A 108 -3.98 2.77 -18.09
N GLY A 109 -3.49 1.76 -18.82
CA GLY A 109 -4.31 0.87 -19.65
C GLY A 109 -4.85 -0.37 -18.97
N GLY A 110 -4.79 -0.48 -17.64
CA GLY A 110 -5.32 -1.62 -16.88
C GLY A 110 -6.83 -1.77 -17.00
N LYS A 111 -7.33 -2.92 -16.53
CA LYS A 111 -8.76 -3.26 -16.56
C LYS A 111 -9.57 -2.31 -15.69
N LEU A 112 -10.73 -1.90 -16.18
CA LEU A 112 -11.66 -1.03 -15.47
C LEU A 112 -12.77 -1.85 -14.82
N PRO A 113 -13.29 -1.41 -13.65
CA PRO A 113 -14.42 -2.06 -13.01
C PRO A 113 -15.73 -1.76 -13.75
N THR A 114 -16.70 -2.63 -13.54
CA THR A 114 -18.10 -2.47 -13.96
C THR A 114 -18.97 -2.03 -12.79
N GLY A 115 -20.26 -1.77 -13.02
CA GLY A 115 -21.21 -1.46 -11.95
C GLY A 115 -21.20 0.02 -11.49
N THR A 116 -20.74 0.92 -12.34
CA THR A 116 -20.81 2.38 -12.16
C THR A 116 -21.43 3.02 -13.40
N SER A 117 -21.98 4.21 -13.25
CA SER A 117 -22.51 5.02 -14.35
C SER A 117 -21.43 5.80 -15.12
N LEU A 118 -20.16 5.70 -14.70
CA LEU A 118 -19.06 6.41 -15.37
C LEU A 118 -18.73 5.76 -16.71
N THR A 119 -18.41 6.59 -17.69
CA THR A 119 -17.85 6.12 -18.97
C THR A 119 -16.42 5.60 -18.79
N GLU A 120 -15.95 4.77 -19.72
CA GLU A 120 -14.58 4.30 -19.73
C GLU A 120 -13.56 5.45 -19.75
N ASP A 121 -13.78 6.46 -20.61
CA ASP A 121 -12.92 7.63 -20.70
C ASP A 121 -12.84 8.39 -19.37
N GLU A 122 -13.96 8.54 -18.68
CA GLU A 122 -13.99 9.21 -17.38
C GLU A 122 -13.25 8.40 -16.31
N MET A 123 -13.42 7.07 -16.26
CA MET A 123 -12.68 6.20 -15.34
C MET A 123 -11.18 6.27 -15.62
N ARG A 124 -10.75 6.24 -16.90
CA ARG A 124 -9.34 6.38 -17.27
C ARG A 124 -8.78 7.75 -16.90
N ARG A 125 -9.53 8.82 -17.17
CA ARG A 125 -9.14 10.18 -16.77
C ARG A 125 -8.96 10.30 -15.28
N ARG A 126 -9.77 9.59 -14.49
CA ARG A 126 -9.67 9.54 -13.02
C ARG A 126 -8.57 8.59 -12.51
N GLY A 127 -7.82 7.94 -13.40
CA GLY A 127 -6.69 7.09 -13.05
C GLY A 127 -7.06 5.66 -12.62
N TRP A 128 -8.30 5.20 -12.85
CA TRP A 128 -8.73 3.88 -12.39
C TRP A 128 -7.99 2.72 -13.08
N GLY A 129 -7.52 2.92 -14.33
CA GLY A 129 -6.68 1.95 -15.04
C GLY A 129 -5.20 1.95 -14.60
N GLU A 130 -4.79 2.84 -13.70
CA GLU A 130 -3.42 2.93 -13.21
C GLU A 130 -3.15 1.95 -12.05
N ILE A 131 -4.20 1.36 -11.45
CA ILE A 131 -4.08 0.52 -10.25
C ILE A 131 -4.59 -0.89 -10.50
N ALA A 132 -4.10 -1.84 -9.70
CA ALA A 132 -4.42 -3.26 -9.79
C ALA A 132 -5.93 -3.50 -9.65
N HIS A 133 -6.58 -3.92 -10.73
CA HIS A 133 -8.02 -4.14 -10.78
C HIS A 133 -8.48 -5.20 -9.79
N ILE A 134 -7.73 -6.31 -9.68
CA ILE A 134 -8.07 -7.43 -8.78
C ILE A 134 -8.17 -7.00 -7.32
N SER A 135 -7.37 -6.02 -6.90
CA SER A 135 -7.33 -5.54 -5.52
C SER A 135 -8.31 -4.41 -5.25
N TYR A 136 -8.48 -3.48 -6.20
CA TYR A 136 -9.12 -2.20 -5.91
C TYR A 136 -10.29 -1.84 -6.81
N GLY A 137 -10.48 -2.50 -7.97
CA GLY A 137 -11.52 -2.13 -8.94
C GLY A 137 -12.91 -2.10 -8.34
N GLY A 138 -13.31 -3.17 -7.62
CA GLY A 138 -14.60 -3.25 -6.96
C GLY A 138 -14.80 -2.19 -5.87
N PHE A 139 -13.73 -1.86 -5.12
CA PHE A 139 -13.78 -0.82 -4.09
C PHE A 139 -13.99 0.58 -4.69
N LEU A 140 -13.29 0.93 -5.78
CA LEU A 140 -13.48 2.23 -6.44
C LEU A 140 -14.91 2.41 -6.95
N ALA A 141 -15.47 1.38 -7.59
CA ALA A 141 -16.84 1.41 -8.08
C ALA A 141 -17.85 1.55 -6.93
N TRP A 142 -17.67 0.78 -5.86
CA TRP A 142 -18.51 0.88 -4.67
C TRP A 142 -18.43 2.26 -4.03
N LEU A 143 -17.22 2.82 -3.86
CA LEU A 143 -17.02 4.12 -3.22
C LEU A 143 -17.61 5.26 -4.05
N GLU A 144 -17.44 5.24 -5.39
CA GLU A 144 -18.05 6.21 -6.30
C GLU A 144 -19.58 6.20 -6.15
N ASN A 145 -20.19 5.01 -6.18
CA ASN A 145 -21.64 4.87 -6.06
C ASN A 145 -22.13 5.33 -4.67
N ALA A 146 -21.42 4.99 -3.60
CA ALA A 146 -21.82 5.35 -2.23
C ALA A 146 -21.68 6.85 -1.93
N LEU A 147 -20.73 7.53 -2.57
CA LEU A 147 -20.49 8.96 -2.38
C LEU A 147 -21.32 9.86 -3.29
N ASN A 148 -21.73 9.36 -4.46
CA ASN A 148 -22.43 10.14 -5.48
C ASN A 148 -23.80 9.54 -5.81
N ASP A 149 -24.42 8.84 -4.85
CA ASP A 149 -25.79 8.37 -4.97
C ASP A 149 -26.77 9.55 -5.17
N THR A 150 -27.82 9.30 -5.95
CA THR A 150 -28.84 10.31 -6.28
C THR A 150 -29.92 10.44 -5.19
N HIS A 151 -29.78 9.70 -4.09
CA HIS A 151 -30.69 9.74 -2.96
C HIS A 151 -30.45 11.00 -2.10
N ASP A 152 -31.41 11.34 -1.27
CA ASP A 152 -31.26 12.39 -0.30
C ASP A 152 -30.53 11.91 0.98
N PHE A 153 -30.33 12.83 1.92
CA PHE A 153 -29.67 12.53 3.18
C PHE A 153 -30.51 11.63 4.14
N LEU A 154 -31.73 11.25 3.78
CA LEU A 154 -32.57 10.35 4.57
C LEU A 154 -32.53 8.90 4.04
N THR A 155 -32.36 8.72 2.74
CA THR A 155 -32.53 7.42 2.07
C THR A 155 -31.26 6.88 1.42
N GLY A 156 -30.22 7.72 1.25
CA GLY A 156 -28.96 7.33 0.62
C GLY A 156 -28.06 6.46 1.51
N VAL A 157 -27.03 5.88 0.90
CA VAL A 157 -26.11 4.96 1.59
C VAL A 157 -25.47 5.58 2.83
N ARG A 158 -25.14 6.88 2.78
CA ARG A 158 -24.54 7.60 3.92
C ARG A 158 -25.48 7.74 5.11
N SER A 159 -26.82 7.74 4.88
CA SER A 159 -27.81 7.79 5.96
C SER A 159 -27.78 6.56 6.86
N GLN A 160 -27.41 5.40 6.31
CA GLN A 160 -27.27 4.14 7.08
C GLN A 160 -26.20 4.25 8.18
N LEU A 161 -25.27 5.17 8.05
CA LEU A 161 -24.23 5.43 9.06
C LEU A 161 -24.75 6.25 10.27
N MET A 162 -26.00 6.69 10.26
CA MET A 162 -26.70 7.23 11.43
C MET A 162 -27.33 6.12 12.29
N GLU A 163 -27.49 4.92 11.71
CA GLU A 163 -28.16 3.79 12.37
C GLU A 163 -27.20 3.07 13.34
N PRO A 164 -27.55 2.95 14.65
CA PRO A 164 -26.69 2.33 15.66
C PRO A 164 -26.22 0.92 15.28
N ASN A 165 -27.12 0.09 14.73
CA ASN A 165 -26.80 -1.29 14.35
C ASN A 165 -25.76 -1.37 13.22
N THR A 166 -25.76 -0.42 12.28
CA THR A 166 -24.80 -0.35 11.20
C THR A 166 -23.43 0.02 11.73
N VAL A 167 -23.34 1.11 12.51
CA VAL A 167 -22.04 1.61 13.00
C VAL A 167 -21.44 0.77 14.12
N GLN A 168 -22.24 -0.01 14.85
CA GLN A 168 -21.74 -0.98 15.82
C GLN A 168 -20.85 -2.03 15.15
N ARG A 169 -21.20 -2.50 13.95
CA ARG A 169 -20.39 -3.43 13.16
C ARG A 169 -19.09 -2.80 12.66
N VAL A 170 -19.08 -1.48 12.52
CA VAL A 170 -17.91 -0.70 12.10
C VAL A 170 -17.03 -0.31 13.29
N GLY A 171 -17.56 -0.33 14.50
CA GLY A 171 -16.85 0.07 15.73
C GLY A 171 -16.71 1.58 15.91
N VAL A 172 -17.64 2.36 15.35
CA VAL A 172 -17.65 3.83 15.43
C VAL A 172 -18.97 4.35 16.01
N GLN A 173 -19.00 5.64 16.36
CA GLN A 173 -20.23 6.31 16.78
C GLN A 173 -21.10 6.66 15.56
N PRO A 174 -22.43 6.66 15.69
CA PRO A 174 -23.31 7.11 14.64
C PRO A 174 -22.97 8.53 14.16
N LEU A 175 -23.14 8.75 12.86
CA LEU A 175 -23.10 10.11 12.31
C LEU A 175 -24.33 10.89 12.76
N THR A 176 -24.16 12.18 12.95
CA THR A 176 -25.29 13.07 13.18
C THR A 176 -26.00 13.39 11.86
N ARG A 177 -27.30 13.72 11.94
CA ARG A 177 -28.07 14.19 10.78
C ARG A 177 -27.41 15.39 10.10
N ALA A 178 -26.80 16.28 10.86
CA ALA A 178 -26.12 17.46 10.33
C ALA A 178 -24.88 17.10 9.52
N GLU A 179 -24.08 16.13 9.97
CA GLU A 179 -22.88 15.65 9.23
C GLU A 179 -23.28 14.98 7.91
N VAL A 180 -24.29 14.11 7.97
CA VAL A 180 -24.80 13.45 6.76
C VAL A 180 -25.38 14.45 5.79
N ALA A 181 -26.26 15.36 6.24
CA ALA A 181 -26.84 16.41 5.40
C ALA A 181 -25.78 17.35 4.79
N LEU A 182 -24.72 17.68 5.55
CA LEU A 182 -23.61 18.47 5.03
C LEU A 182 -22.89 17.70 3.90
N SER A 183 -22.66 16.40 4.06
CA SER A 183 -21.97 15.61 3.05
C SER A 183 -22.72 15.58 1.71
N TYR A 184 -24.05 15.61 1.71
CA TYR A 184 -24.86 15.67 0.48
C TYR A 184 -24.81 17.03 -0.24
N LYS A 185 -24.23 18.06 0.38
CA LYS A 185 -24.03 19.36 -0.27
C LYS A 185 -22.79 19.41 -1.17
N TYR A 186 -21.99 18.36 -1.22
CA TYR A 186 -20.76 18.26 -2.02
C TYR A 186 -20.82 17.07 -2.96
N ARG A 187 -20.04 17.14 -4.04
CA ARG A 187 -19.79 16.01 -4.95
C ARG A 187 -18.41 15.46 -4.67
N TYR A 188 -18.28 14.13 -4.73
CA TYR A 188 -17.05 13.42 -4.39
C TYR A 188 -16.57 12.52 -5.54
N PRO A 189 -16.08 13.10 -6.65
CA PRO A 189 -15.53 12.24 -7.71
C PRO A 189 -14.38 11.42 -7.18
N VAL A 190 -14.46 10.09 -7.33
CA VAL A 190 -13.43 9.17 -6.87
C VAL A 190 -12.35 9.05 -7.95
N HIS A 191 -11.12 9.34 -7.56
CA HIS A 191 -9.92 9.21 -8.36
C HIS A 191 -9.02 8.13 -7.80
N ALA A 192 -8.11 7.60 -8.64
CA ALA A 192 -6.98 6.81 -8.21
C ALA A 192 -5.68 7.45 -8.72
N VAL A 193 -4.61 7.30 -7.97
CA VAL A 193 -3.27 7.71 -8.38
C VAL A 193 -2.35 6.52 -8.27
N GLY A 194 -2.08 5.89 -9.41
CA GLY A 194 -0.97 4.95 -9.52
C GLY A 194 0.36 5.70 -9.42
N TYR A 195 1.37 5.04 -8.89
CA TYR A 195 2.72 5.58 -8.80
C TYR A 195 3.75 4.47 -9.00
N ASN A 196 4.97 4.84 -9.38
CA ASN A 196 6.04 3.87 -9.54
C ASN A 196 6.53 3.41 -8.15
N TRP A 197 5.95 2.32 -7.67
CA TRP A 197 6.22 1.77 -6.34
C TRP A 197 7.66 1.25 -6.13
N LEU A 198 8.46 1.14 -7.21
CA LEU A 198 9.87 0.81 -7.16
C LEU A 198 10.72 2.02 -6.76
N GLN A 199 10.29 3.23 -7.13
CA GLN A 199 10.95 4.48 -6.78
C GLN A 199 10.75 4.83 -5.30
N SER A 200 11.53 5.82 -4.82
CA SER A 200 11.36 6.39 -3.50
C SER A 200 9.92 6.87 -3.26
N ASN A 201 9.39 6.62 -2.06
CA ASN A 201 8.08 7.14 -1.67
C ASN A 201 8.03 8.68 -1.67
N ARG A 202 9.19 9.36 -1.61
CA ARG A 202 9.28 10.80 -1.81
C ARG A 202 8.96 11.18 -3.27
N ALA A 203 9.57 10.50 -4.24
CA ALA A 203 9.26 10.71 -5.66
C ALA A 203 7.79 10.38 -5.97
N SER A 204 7.27 9.30 -5.37
CA SER A 204 5.86 8.94 -5.45
C SER A 204 4.94 10.01 -4.83
N ALA A 205 5.35 10.66 -3.76
CA ALA A 205 4.62 11.77 -3.12
C ALA A 205 4.65 13.05 -3.97
N GLU A 206 5.74 13.32 -4.68
CA GLU A 206 5.82 14.41 -5.66
C GLU A 206 4.90 14.16 -6.85
N HIS A 207 4.82 12.92 -7.33
CA HIS A 207 3.86 12.51 -8.34
C HIS A 207 2.42 12.69 -7.85
N LEU A 208 2.09 12.22 -6.63
CA LEU A 208 0.78 12.40 -6.02
C LEU A 208 0.39 13.88 -5.93
N LYS A 209 1.33 14.76 -5.51
CA LYS A 209 1.15 16.21 -5.45
C LYS A 209 0.74 16.76 -6.82
N ALA A 210 1.47 16.42 -7.88
CA ALA A 210 1.18 16.89 -9.23
C ALA A 210 -0.21 16.42 -9.72
N ARG A 211 -0.57 15.17 -9.43
CA ARG A 211 -1.88 14.60 -9.81
C ARG A 211 -3.04 15.28 -9.06
N VAL A 212 -2.89 15.53 -7.76
CA VAL A 212 -3.90 16.25 -6.94
C VAL A 212 -4.15 17.66 -7.48
N GLU A 213 -3.08 18.41 -7.78
CA GLU A 213 -3.23 19.75 -8.39
C GLU A 213 -3.91 19.69 -9.77
N ALA A 214 -3.56 18.69 -10.59
CA ALA A 214 -4.20 18.51 -11.90
C ALA A 214 -5.69 18.20 -11.78
N PHE A 215 -6.11 17.36 -10.82
CA PHE A 215 -7.54 17.06 -10.60
C PHE A 215 -8.30 18.29 -10.15
N MET A 216 -7.78 19.05 -9.20
CA MET A 216 -8.42 20.29 -8.76
C MET A 216 -8.51 21.32 -9.88
N ALA A 217 -7.44 21.48 -10.67
CA ALA A 217 -7.43 22.41 -11.82
C ALA A 217 -8.45 22.00 -12.89
N TYR A 218 -8.60 20.71 -13.15
CA TYR A 218 -9.60 20.20 -14.08
C TYR A 218 -11.01 20.61 -13.69
N TYR A 219 -11.41 20.41 -12.43
CA TYR A 219 -12.75 20.78 -11.96
C TYR A 219 -12.95 22.29 -11.90
N ARG A 220 -11.93 23.05 -11.50
CA ARG A 220 -12.00 24.53 -11.54
C ARG A 220 -12.20 25.07 -12.93
N LYS A 221 -11.54 24.48 -13.94
CA LYS A 221 -11.73 24.86 -15.36
C LYS A 221 -13.15 24.61 -15.84
N GLN A 222 -13.85 23.64 -15.25
CA GLN A 222 -15.26 23.36 -15.53
C GLN A 222 -16.24 24.21 -14.70
N GLY A 223 -15.75 25.22 -13.97
CA GLY A 223 -16.59 26.12 -13.18
C GLY A 223 -16.99 25.57 -11.81
N PHE A 224 -16.38 24.47 -11.35
CA PHE A 224 -16.61 23.96 -10.00
C PHE A 224 -15.63 24.59 -8.99
N MET A 225 -16.11 24.81 -7.78
CA MET A 225 -15.27 25.15 -6.65
C MET A 225 -14.60 23.87 -6.14
N CYS A 226 -13.27 23.78 -6.26
CA CYS A 226 -12.49 22.59 -5.92
C CYS A 226 -11.09 23.02 -5.44
N ASP A 227 -10.91 23.17 -4.13
CA ASP A 227 -9.68 23.67 -3.52
C ASP A 227 -8.96 22.63 -2.66
N ARG A 228 -9.65 21.53 -2.32
CA ARG A 228 -9.12 20.48 -1.45
C ARG A 228 -9.61 19.11 -1.88
N VAL A 229 -8.84 18.08 -1.50
CA VAL A 229 -9.17 16.68 -1.73
C VAL A 229 -9.23 15.91 -0.41
N ILE A 230 -9.79 14.70 -0.43
CA ILE A 230 -9.65 13.71 0.65
C ILE A 230 -8.79 12.58 0.10
N LEU A 231 -7.81 12.10 0.89
CA LEU A 231 -6.99 10.95 0.52
C LEU A 231 -7.52 9.69 1.21
N VAL A 232 -7.58 8.59 0.46
CA VAL A 232 -7.81 7.23 0.98
C VAL A 232 -6.64 6.38 0.57
N THR A 233 -5.95 5.75 1.51
CA THR A 233 -4.66 5.11 1.24
C THR A 233 -4.66 3.66 1.68
N HIS A 234 -3.99 2.82 0.93
CA HIS A 234 -3.72 1.43 1.28
C HIS A 234 -2.22 1.22 1.52
N SER A 235 -1.85 0.58 2.64
CA SER A 235 -0.48 0.10 2.89
C SER A 235 0.59 1.19 2.67
N MET A 236 1.57 0.96 1.79
CA MET A 236 2.64 1.90 1.43
C MET A 236 2.12 3.26 0.93
N GLY A 237 0.93 3.29 0.31
CA GLY A 237 0.28 4.55 -0.09
C GLY A 237 0.03 5.50 1.08
N GLY A 238 -0.07 4.97 2.30
CA GLY A 238 -0.10 5.77 3.54
C GLY A 238 1.21 6.51 3.80
N LEU A 239 2.36 5.89 3.51
CA LEU A 239 3.68 6.53 3.65
C LEU A 239 3.86 7.64 2.59
N VAL A 240 3.44 7.35 1.34
CA VAL A 240 3.41 8.34 0.24
C VAL A 240 2.57 9.55 0.63
N SER A 241 1.36 9.32 1.16
CA SER A 241 0.45 10.39 1.56
C SER A 241 0.97 11.21 2.73
N ARG A 242 1.59 10.57 3.74
CA ARG A 242 2.26 11.28 4.84
C ARG A 242 3.39 12.16 4.35
N CYS A 243 4.20 11.67 3.40
CA CYS A 243 5.24 12.49 2.79
C CYS A 243 4.64 13.67 2.03
N TYR A 244 3.59 13.46 1.23
CA TYR A 244 2.93 14.56 0.52
C TYR A 244 2.38 15.61 1.47
N THR A 245 1.61 15.21 2.48
CA THR A 245 0.94 16.17 3.37
C THR A 245 1.88 16.84 4.35
N GLU A 246 2.85 16.11 4.92
CA GLU A 246 3.62 16.57 6.06
C GLU A 246 5.04 17.04 5.70
N VAL A 247 5.55 16.66 4.52
CA VAL A 247 6.91 16.99 4.08
C VAL A 247 6.90 17.90 2.84
N LEU A 248 6.01 17.64 1.87
CA LEU A 248 5.98 18.38 0.60
C LEU A 248 4.96 19.54 0.58
N GLY A 249 4.43 19.93 1.75
CA GLY A 249 3.53 21.08 1.89
C GLY A 249 2.11 20.87 1.38
N GLY A 250 1.66 19.59 1.23
CA GLY A 250 0.32 19.26 0.73
C GLY A 250 -0.80 19.41 1.76
N ARG A 251 -0.49 19.73 3.03
CA ARG A 251 -1.48 19.78 4.13
C ARG A 251 -2.66 20.68 3.80
N ASP A 252 -2.43 21.84 3.23
CA ASP A 252 -3.50 22.81 2.91
C ASP A 252 -4.31 22.43 1.67
N ARG A 253 -3.90 21.41 0.92
CA ARG A 253 -4.64 20.85 -0.21
C ARG A 253 -5.48 19.62 0.15
N VAL A 254 -5.34 19.13 1.37
CA VAL A 254 -5.99 17.92 1.86
C VAL A 254 -6.91 18.25 3.04
N LEU A 255 -8.19 17.87 2.96
CA LEU A 255 -9.14 18.01 4.07
C LEU A 255 -8.88 16.99 5.18
N GLY A 256 -8.44 15.80 4.79
CA GLY A 256 -8.13 14.70 5.70
C GLY A 256 -7.70 13.45 4.95
N VAL A 257 -7.22 12.47 5.70
CA VAL A 257 -6.67 11.22 5.18
C VAL A 257 -7.28 10.02 5.90
N VAL A 258 -7.67 9.00 5.13
CA VAL A 258 -8.05 7.68 5.65
C VAL A 258 -6.93 6.70 5.34
N HIS A 259 -6.24 6.20 6.36
CA HIS A 259 -5.15 5.23 6.24
C HIS A 259 -5.64 3.81 6.49
N GLY A 260 -5.54 2.95 5.50
CA GLY A 260 -5.85 1.52 5.62
C GLY A 260 -4.60 0.66 5.69
N VAL A 261 -4.52 -0.19 6.70
CA VAL A 261 -3.48 -1.22 6.91
C VAL A 261 -2.05 -0.73 6.65
N MET A 262 -1.77 0.52 7.04
CA MET A 262 -0.50 1.19 6.79
C MET A 262 0.61 0.62 7.68
N PRO A 263 1.77 0.19 7.12
CA PRO A 263 2.96 -0.16 7.91
C PRO A 263 3.64 1.10 8.44
N ALA A 264 3.01 1.73 9.43
CA ALA A 264 3.30 3.11 9.85
C ALA A 264 4.73 3.33 10.35
N THR A 265 5.37 2.27 10.87
CA THR A 265 6.75 2.24 11.34
C THR A 265 7.58 1.13 10.68
N GLY A 266 7.10 0.62 9.54
CA GLY A 266 7.68 -0.51 8.82
C GLY A 266 7.19 -1.87 9.30
N ALA A 267 7.65 -2.95 8.66
CA ALA A 267 7.29 -4.33 8.99
C ALA A 267 8.47 -5.29 8.79
N PRO A 268 8.79 -6.16 9.77
CA PRO A 268 9.82 -7.20 9.62
C PRO A 268 9.56 -8.17 8.46
N ALA A 269 8.32 -8.26 7.97
CA ALA A 269 7.97 -8.99 6.76
C ALA A 269 8.81 -8.55 5.55
N ALA A 270 9.20 -7.27 5.45
CA ALA A 270 10.05 -6.78 4.37
C ALA A 270 11.44 -7.45 4.42
N TYR A 271 12.06 -7.55 5.61
CA TYR A 271 13.31 -8.30 5.80
C TYR A 271 13.13 -9.77 5.44
N LYS A 272 12.08 -10.43 5.96
CA LYS A 272 11.82 -11.86 5.70
C LYS A 272 11.69 -12.11 4.20
N ARG A 273 10.97 -11.26 3.48
CA ARG A 273 10.73 -11.43 2.03
C ARG A 273 12.01 -11.29 1.22
N VAL A 274 12.90 -10.36 1.56
CA VAL A 274 14.22 -10.27 0.91
C VAL A 274 15.07 -11.52 1.18
N LYS A 275 15.01 -12.06 2.40
CA LYS A 275 15.82 -13.24 2.81
C LYS A 275 15.27 -14.58 2.34
N ALA A 276 13.97 -14.67 2.06
CA ALA A 276 13.33 -15.98 1.93
C ALA A 276 12.18 -16.01 0.90
N GLY A 277 12.03 -14.97 0.09
CA GLY A 277 10.91 -14.87 -0.83
C GLY A 277 9.60 -14.51 -0.15
N THR A 278 8.59 -14.24 -0.97
CA THR A 278 7.22 -13.91 -0.55
C THR A 278 6.38 -15.18 -0.42
N GLU A 279 5.36 -15.12 0.41
CA GLU A 279 4.40 -16.19 0.64
C GLU A 279 3.53 -16.41 -0.62
N LYS A 280 3.12 -17.66 -0.88
CA LYS A 280 2.20 -17.97 -1.98
C LYS A 280 0.77 -17.51 -1.64
N PRO A 281 -0.02 -17.06 -2.62
CA PRO A 281 0.28 -16.98 -4.06
C PRO A 281 1.02 -15.73 -4.49
N ALA A 282 1.12 -14.67 -3.68
CA ALA A 282 1.77 -13.41 -4.03
C ALA A 282 3.26 -13.57 -4.43
N GLY A 283 3.93 -14.58 -3.88
CA GLY A 283 5.31 -14.93 -4.23
C GLY A 283 5.50 -15.26 -5.71
N TRP A 284 4.46 -15.71 -6.41
CA TRP A 284 4.58 -15.99 -7.85
C TRP A 284 4.93 -14.73 -8.64
N ALA A 285 4.30 -13.62 -8.32
CA ALA A 285 4.57 -12.36 -9.01
C ALA A 285 5.81 -11.64 -8.46
N LEU A 286 5.98 -11.59 -7.14
CA LEU A 286 7.04 -10.83 -6.49
C LEU A 286 8.41 -11.48 -6.54
N GLY A 287 8.46 -12.77 -6.18
CA GLY A 287 9.65 -13.57 -6.02
C GLY A 287 9.46 -14.64 -4.96
N CYS A 288 9.82 -15.86 -5.28
CA CYS A 288 9.66 -17.02 -4.42
C CYS A 288 10.87 -17.28 -3.51
N ASP A 289 11.98 -16.60 -3.76
CA ASP A 289 13.23 -16.79 -3.04
C ASP A 289 14.06 -15.51 -2.90
N ALA A 290 15.19 -15.62 -2.20
CA ALA A 290 16.07 -14.49 -1.93
C ALA A 290 16.76 -13.94 -3.21
N GLU A 291 16.98 -14.76 -4.23
CA GLU A 291 17.63 -14.31 -5.47
C GLU A 291 16.71 -13.39 -6.26
N GLU A 292 15.46 -13.82 -6.48
CA GLU A 292 14.44 -13.02 -7.18
C GLU A 292 14.11 -11.72 -6.42
N MET A 293 13.96 -11.81 -5.09
CA MET A 293 13.63 -10.67 -4.27
C MET A 293 14.78 -9.66 -4.16
N THR A 294 16.01 -10.12 -3.92
CA THR A 294 17.18 -9.23 -3.79
C THR A 294 17.47 -8.50 -5.09
N ALA A 295 17.35 -9.18 -6.24
CA ALA A 295 17.57 -8.58 -7.54
C ALA A 295 16.72 -7.33 -7.79
N VAL A 296 15.48 -7.31 -7.30
CA VAL A 296 14.55 -6.18 -7.44
C VAL A 296 14.71 -5.18 -6.30
N PHE A 297 14.69 -5.65 -5.04
CA PHE A 297 14.65 -4.77 -3.88
C PHE A 297 15.95 -4.01 -3.66
N ALA A 298 17.11 -4.61 -4.01
CA ALA A 298 18.40 -3.93 -3.86
C ALA A 298 18.61 -2.74 -4.82
N GLN A 299 17.68 -2.49 -5.74
CA GLN A 299 17.68 -1.30 -6.61
C GLN A 299 16.45 -0.41 -6.40
N SER A 300 15.53 -0.79 -5.52
CA SER A 300 14.21 -0.17 -5.39
C SER A 300 14.01 0.43 -4.01
N PRO A 301 14.19 1.75 -3.83
CA PRO A 301 14.08 2.39 -2.52
C PRO A 301 12.66 2.33 -1.94
N GLY A 302 11.60 2.37 -2.75
CA GLY A 302 10.22 2.32 -2.27
C GLY A 302 9.91 1.09 -1.40
N PRO A 303 10.11 -0.13 -1.89
CA PRO A 303 9.93 -1.34 -1.09
C PRO A 303 10.86 -1.41 0.14
N LEU A 304 12.09 -0.90 0.07
CA LEU A 304 13.00 -0.86 1.22
C LEU A 304 12.54 0.12 2.30
N GLN A 305 11.76 1.14 1.93
CA GLN A 305 11.13 2.05 2.89
C GLN A 305 9.96 1.41 3.66
N LEU A 306 9.69 0.11 3.45
CA LEU A 306 8.79 -0.71 4.28
C LEU A 306 9.53 -1.44 5.42
N LEU A 307 10.86 -1.36 5.49
CA LEU A 307 11.66 -1.96 6.55
C LEU A 307 11.38 -1.29 7.91
N PRO A 308 11.52 -2.03 9.03
CA PRO A 308 11.36 -1.47 10.37
C PRO A 308 12.25 -0.25 10.61
N THR A 309 11.63 0.84 11.05
CA THR A 309 12.31 2.07 11.44
C THR A 309 12.73 2.02 12.92
N PRO A 310 13.53 2.97 13.43
CA PRO A 310 13.76 3.09 14.86
C PRO A 310 12.47 3.23 15.70
N GLU A 311 11.40 3.83 15.16
CA GLU A 311 10.10 3.91 15.84
C GLU A 311 9.38 2.55 15.96
N TYR A 312 9.70 1.58 15.10
CA TYR A 312 9.20 0.22 15.23
C TYR A 312 9.68 -0.43 16.54
N GLY A 313 10.86 -0.04 17.00
CA GLY A 313 11.56 -0.59 18.14
C GLY A 313 12.71 -1.51 17.72
N MET A 314 13.56 -1.79 18.68
CA MET A 314 14.76 -2.61 18.50
C MET A 314 14.46 -4.09 18.76
N ARG A 315 15.44 -4.96 18.48
CA ARG A 315 15.45 -6.39 18.85
C ARG A 315 14.37 -7.23 18.15
N TRP A 316 13.91 -6.83 16.97
CA TRP A 316 12.90 -7.55 16.21
C TRP A 316 13.47 -8.72 15.37
N LEU A 317 14.80 -8.76 15.13
CA LEU A 317 15.47 -9.88 14.47
C LEU A 317 16.14 -10.74 15.56
N LYS A 318 15.70 -11.99 15.66
CA LYS A 318 16.10 -12.92 16.73
C LYS A 318 16.83 -14.13 16.16
N PHE A 319 17.85 -14.59 16.91
CA PHE A 319 18.62 -15.79 16.62
C PHE A 319 18.52 -16.69 17.83
N ARG A 320 17.87 -17.83 17.65
CA ARG A 320 17.62 -18.78 18.74
C ARG A 320 18.42 -20.05 18.55
N ASP A 321 19.23 -20.38 19.56
CA ASP A 321 20.04 -21.60 19.64
C ASP A 321 19.81 -22.26 21.01
N GLY A 322 18.88 -23.21 21.09
CA GLY A 322 18.37 -23.72 22.35
C GLY A 322 17.69 -22.61 23.15
N ASP A 323 18.11 -22.44 24.40
CA ASP A 323 17.62 -21.39 25.31
C ASP A 323 18.29 -20.03 25.09
N ARG A 324 19.41 -20.02 24.32
CA ARG A 324 20.12 -18.79 24.01
C ARG A 324 19.38 -18.02 22.91
N VAL A 325 19.12 -16.74 23.17
CA VAL A 325 18.52 -15.81 22.21
C VAL A 325 19.40 -14.58 22.06
N VAL A 326 19.86 -14.32 20.83
CA VAL A 326 20.55 -13.08 20.47
C VAL A 326 19.61 -12.25 19.62
N THR A 327 19.63 -10.94 19.76
CA THR A 327 18.68 -10.04 19.09
C THR A 327 19.39 -8.86 18.43
N LEU A 328 18.86 -8.42 17.29
CA LEU A 328 19.25 -7.22 16.53
C LEU A 328 17.98 -6.45 16.10
N PRO A 329 18.08 -5.15 15.76
CA PRO A 329 19.22 -4.27 16.05
C PRO A 329 19.26 -3.93 17.55
N ASN A 330 20.41 -3.47 18.04
CA ASN A 330 20.54 -2.95 19.39
C ASN A 330 20.27 -1.43 19.44
N SER A 331 20.69 -0.70 18.42
CA SER A 331 20.60 0.77 18.35
C SER A 331 20.21 1.30 16.98
N ASP A 332 20.75 0.75 15.90
CA ASP A 332 20.57 1.26 14.54
C ASP A 332 20.30 0.13 13.54
N PRO A 333 19.05 -0.01 13.06
CA PRO A 333 18.70 -1.07 12.10
C PRO A 333 19.42 -0.90 10.75
N TYR A 334 19.77 0.31 10.35
CA TYR A 334 20.45 0.56 9.08
C TYR A 334 21.86 0.00 9.11
N GLU A 335 22.67 0.42 10.09
CA GLU A 335 24.07 -0.01 10.20
C GLU A 335 24.21 -1.47 10.65
N GLU A 336 23.32 -1.92 11.54
CA GLU A 336 23.44 -3.24 12.12
C GLU A 336 22.87 -4.36 11.21
N ILE A 337 21.88 -4.04 10.34
CA ILE A 337 21.19 -5.05 9.54
C ILE A 337 21.18 -4.70 8.04
N TYR A 338 20.73 -3.49 7.67
CA TYR A 338 20.36 -3.22 6.27
C TYR A 338 21.57 -3.08 5.37
N ILE A 339 22.61 -2.39 5.81
CA ILE A 339 23.88 -2.24 5.08
C ILE A 339 25.02 -3.07 5.67
N LYS A 340 24.73 -3.96 6.61
CA LYS A 340 25.76 -4.87 7.13
C LYS A 340 26.13 -5.88 6.07
N ARG A 341 27.35 -5.81 5.55
CA ARG A 341 27.84 -6.68 4.49
C ARG A 341 28.50 -7.94 5.03
N GLY A 342 28.36 -9.05 4.31
CA GLY A 342 29.12 -10.27 4.54
C GLY A 342 28.66 -11.13 5.73
N ARG A 343 27.49 -10.81 6.31
CA ARG A 343 26.89 -11.62 7.38
C ARG A 343 25.75 -12.46 6.82
N TRP A 344 25.63 -13.71 7.23
CA TRP A 344 24.62 -14.63 6.72
C TRP A 344 23.19 -14.14 6.95
N TRP A 345 22.98 -13.34 7.99
CA TRP A 345 21.71 -12.76 8.38
C TRP A 345 21.51 -11.31 7.89
N SER A 346 22.48 -10.68 7.25
CA SER A 346 22.31 -9.32 6.67
C SER A 346 21.11 -9.27 5.74
N LEU A 347 20.52 -8.10 5.55
CA LEU A 347 19.35 -7.94 4.69
C LEU A 347 19.63 -8.48 3.27
N CYS A 348 20.66 -7.98 2.62
CA CYS A 348 21.07 -8.41 1.28
C CYS A 348 22.35 -9.26 1.30
N ASP A 349 22.36 -10.31 0.50
CA ASP A 349 23.59 -10.96 0.05
C ASP A 349 24.09 -10.19 -1.17
N ASP A 350 25.30 -9.62 -1.08
CA ASP A 350 25.89 -8.78 -2.14
C ASP A 350 25.99 -9.50 -3.49
N LYS A 351 26.13 -10.83 -3.46
CA LYS A 351 26.22 -11.68 -4.67
C LYS A 351 24.89 -11.80 -5.43
N LEU A 352 23.77 -11.51 -4.77
CA LEU A 352 22.42 -11.60 -5.35
C LEU A 352 21.92 -10.27 -5.92
N ILE A 353 22.61 -9.15 -5.64
CA ILE A 353 22.20 -7.82 -6.10
C ILE A 353 22.17 -7.74 -7.64
N ASN A 354 23.15 -8.33 -8.30
CA ASN A 354 23.23 -8.34 -9.75
C ASN A 354 23.35 -9.78 -10.30
N PRO A 355 22.21 -10.44 -10.57
CA PRO A 355 22.21 -11.81 -11.08
C PRO A 355 22.78 -11.93 -12.51
N ALA A 356 22.80 -10.86 -13.30
CA ALA A 356 23.40 -10.85 -14.64
C ALA A 356 24.93 -10.91 -14.60
N ASP A 357 25.55 -10.36 -13.57
CA ASP A 357 27.02 -10.40 -13.37
C ASP A 357 27.47 -11.75 -12.79
N LYS A 358 27.61 -12.75 -13.65
CA LYS A 358 28.01 -14.10 -13.25
C LYS A 358 29.45 -14.16 -12.72
N LYS A 359 30.33 -13.27 -13.16
CA LYS A 359 31.76 -13.22 -12.77
C LYS A 359 31.99 -12.34 -11.55
N LYS A 360 30.97 -11.60 -11.09
CA LYS A 360 31.07 -10.68 -9.96
C LYS A 360 32.06 -9.52 -10.17
N GLU A 361 32.22 -9.09 -11.41
CA GLU A 361 33.11 -7.98 -11.80
C GLU A 361 32.58 -6.63 -11.30
N THR A 362 31.27 -6.49 -11.12
CA THR A 362 30.60 -5.24 -10.68
C THR A 362 30.21 -5.23 -9.20
N LEU A 363 30.54 -6.28 -8.46
CA LEU A 363 30.09 -6.52 -7.09
C LEU A 363 30.28 -5.30 -6.14
N GLU A 364 31.47 -4.69 -6.19
CA GLU A 364 31.77 -3.53 -5.32
C GLU A 364 30.99 -2.28 -5.70
N ARG A 365 30.78 -2.05 -6.99
CA ARG A 365 29.96 -0.96 -7.49
C ARG A 365 28.50 -1.16 -7.10
N ASP A 366 27.98 -2.36 -7.32
CA ASP A 366 26.58 -2.69 -7.09
C ASP A 366 26.27 -2.61 -5.58
N TRP A 367 27.20 -3.06 -4.72
CA TRP A 367 27.07 -2.90 -3.27
C TRP A 367 27.09 -1.43 -2.85
N LYS A 368 28.01 -0.61 -3.36
CA LYS A 368 28.07 0.82 -3.05
C LYS A 368 26.79 1.54 -3.45
N THR A 369 26.22 1.21 -4.62
CA THR A 369 24.95 1.78 -5.08
C THR A 369 23.81 1.44 -4.12
N TYR A 370 23.72 0.16 -3.69
CA TYR A 370 22.75 -0.28 -2.70
C TYR A 370 22.94 0.43 -1.34
N GLU A 371 24.18 0.49 -0.86
CA GLU A 371 24.50 1.15 0.41
C GLU A 371 24.13 2.64 0.40
N SER A 372 24.50 3.37 -0.67
CA SER A 372 24.12 4.77 -0.85
C SER A 372 22.60 4.96 -0.88
N MET A 373 21.87 4.11 -1.61
CA MET A 373 20.41 4.16 -1.65
C MET A 373 19.79 4.01 -0.25
N VAL A 374 20.30 3.10 0.59
CA VAL A 374 19.82 2.96 1.97
C VAL A 374 20.14 4.19 2.81
N LYS A 375 21.36 4.75 2.68
CA LYS A 375 21.82 5.90 3.46
C LYS A 375 21.16 7.22 3.03
N ASP A 376 21.00 7.41 1.72
CA ASP A 376 20.66 8.72 1.14
C ASP A 376 19.18 8.84 0.78
N ASP A 377 18.46 7.72 0.65
CA ASP A 377 17.05 7.68 0.30
C ASP A 377 16.19 7.06 1.40
N VAL A 378 16.49 5.80 1.81
CA VAL A 378 15.62 5.04 2.72
C VAL A 378 15.62 5.66 4.12
N ARG A 379 16.79 5.87 4.70
CA ARG A 379 16.95 6.44 6.05
C ARG A 379 16.40 7.87 6.15
N PRO A 380 16.75 8.81 5.25
CA PRO A 380 16.20 10.16 5.29
C PRO A 380 14.68 10.22 5.11
N PHE A 381 14.12 9.36 4.26
CA PHE A 381 12.66 9.26 4.11
C PHE A 381 11.99 8.86 5.42
N HIS A 382 12.47 7.80 6.08
CA HIS A 382 11.93 7.38 7.38
C HIS A 382 11.99 8.49 8.42
N GLN A 383 13.13 9.21 8.49
CA GLN A 383 13.29 10.35 9.40
C GLN A 383 12.30 11.48 9.08
N ALA A 384 12.11 11.77 7.79
CA ALA A 384 11.26 12.88 7.36
C ALA A 384 9.78 12.68 7.73
N ILE A 385 9.27 11.46 7.71
CA ILE A 385 7.85 11.15 8.03
C ILE A 385 7.64 10.69 9.48
N SER A 386 8.72 10.49 10.26
CA SER A 386 8.65 9.97 11.62
C SER A 386 7.71 10.80 12.49
N GLY A 387 6.75 10.13 13.14
CA GLY A 387 5.76 10.75 14.02
C GLY A 387 4.76 11.71 13.36
N ARG A 388 4.86 11.98 12.05
CA ARG A 388 4.06 13.00 11.36
C ARG A 388 2.84 12.40 10.68
N TYR A 389 1.69 13.01 10.95
CA TYR A 389 0.40 12.66 10.36
C TYR A 389 -0.41 13.93 10.10
N HIS A 390 -1.24 13.90 9.07
CA HIS A 390 -2.19 14.98 8.84
C HIS A 390 -3.17 15.07 10.03
N PRO A 391 -3.46 16.26 10.59
CA PRO A 391 -4.23 16.41 11.83
C PRO A 391 -5.67 15.89 11.73
N ASN A 392 -6.22 15.80 10.51
CA ASN A 392 -7.55 15.24 10.26
C ASN A 392 -7.41 13.83 9.62
N SER A 393 -6.71 12.92 10.30
CA SER A 393 -6.50 11.55 9.84
C SER A 393 -7.33 10.55 10.62
N TYR A 394 -7.74 9.50 9.92
CA TYR A 394 -8.44 8.32 10.40
C TYR A 394 -7.66 7.09 9.93
N ALA A 395 -7.57 6.06 10.74
CA ALA A 395 -6.78 4.88 10.42
C ALA A 395 -7.49 3.60 10.86
N PHE A 396 -7.23 2.53 10.14
CA PHE A 396 -7.57 1.17 10.54
C PHE A 396 -6.42 0.22 10.24
N PHE A 397 -6.35 -0.87 11.01
CA PHE A 397 -5.34 -1.92 10.87
C PHE A 397 -5.91 -3.28 11.25
N GLY A 398 -5.24 -4.36 10.80
CA GLY A 398 -5.61 -5.73 11.16
C GLY A 398 -5.04 -6.15 12.53
N ASP A 399 -5.89 -6.78 13.33
CA ASP A 399 -5.52 -7.45 14.59
C ASP A 399 -6.20 -8.82 14.63
N ASP A 400 -5.75 -9.71 13.75
CA ASP A 400 -6.33 -11.03 13.61
C ASP A 400 -5.29 -12.13 13.86
N ALA A 401 -5.60 -13.03 14.79
CA ALA A 401 -4.77 -14.19 15.09
C ALA A 401 -4.76 -15.24 13.95
N ASN A 402 -5.72 -15.16 13.01
CA ASN A 402 -5.77 -16.02 11.82
C ASN A 402 -4.94 -15.45 10.67
N HIS A 403 -4.69 -14.13 10.65
CA HIS A 403 -3.84 -13.44 9.69
C HIS A 403 -2.53 -13.00 10.34
N LYS A 404 -1.72 -13.99 10.74
CA LYS A 404 -0.47 -13.74 11.46
C LYS A 404 0.53 -12.98 10.59
N SER A 405 1.18 -12.00 11.21
CA SER A 405 2.24 -11.18 10.65
C SER A 405 3.56 -11.39 11.39
N TRP A 406 4.68 -11.06 10.74
CA TRP A 406 5.99 -11.03 11.41
C TRP A 406 6.10 -9.72 12.20
N GLY A 407 5.80 -9.75 13.50
CA GLY A 407 6.19 -8.69 14.41
C GLY A 407 7.67 -8.76 14.75
N GLU A 408 8.21 -9.97 14.70
CA GLU A 408 9.63 -10.31 14.83
C GLU A 408 9.98 -11.38 13.80
N VAL A 409 11.23 -11.41 13.34
CA VAL A 409 11.75 -12.51 12.53
C VAL A 409 12.72 -13.33 13.36
N THR A 410 12.42 -14.60 13.54
CA THR A 410 13.26 -15.51 14.33
C THR A 410 13.96 -16.53 13.42
N TRP A 411 15.28 -16.51 13.42
CA TRP A 411 16.12 -17.57 12.91
C TRP A 411 16.34 -18.59 14.00
N GLN A 412 15.72 -19.77 13.87
CA GLN A 412 15.83 -20.89 14.80
C GLN A 412 16.86 -21.88 14.30
N ARG A 413 17.84 -22.23 15.13
CA ARG A 413 18.74 -23.34 14.85
C ARG A 413 17.94 -24.65 14.81
N ARG A 414 18.15 -25.45 13.76
CA ARG A 414 17.56 -26.77 13.66
C ARG A 414 18.44 -27.79 14.38
N HIS A 415 17.86 -28.49 15.33
CA HIS A 415 18.48 -29.67 15.94
C HIS A 415 18.26 -30.85 14.99
N GLN A 416 19.35 -31.53 14.60
CA GLN A 416 19.25 -32.78 13.83
C GLN A 416 18.87 -33.90 14.81
N ALA A 417 17.69 -34.47 14.63
CA ALA A 417 17.27 -35.65 15.39
C ALA A 417 18.26 -36.84 15.17
N GLY A 418 18.56 -37.57 16.22
CA GLY A 418 19.41 -38.79 16.15
C GLY A 418 20.92 -38.56 16.30
N LEU A 419 21.36 -37.33 16.55
CA LEU A 419 22.76 -37.05 16.82
C LEU A 419 22.92 -36.72 18.31
N GLY A 420 23.73 -37.52 19.03
CA GLY A 420 23.88 -37.51 20.49
C GLY A 420 24.10 -36.15 21.17
N PRO A 421 24.16 -36.11 22.52
CA PRO A 421 24.07 -34.86 23.34
C PRO A 421 25.07 -33.77 22.95
N ALA A 422 26.27 -34.12 22.51
CA ALA A 422 27.31 -33.16 22.11
C ALA A 422 26.94 -32.27 20.91
N ARG A 423 26.00 -32.70 20.04
CA ARG A 423 25.52 -31.91 18.90
C ARG A 423 24.35 -30.96 19.25
N GLY A 424 23.77 -31.12 20.43
CA GLY A 424 22.76 -30.23 20.98
C GLY A 424 23.32 -28.97 21.64
N LEU A 425 24.61 -28.90 21.95
CA LEU A 425 25.23 -27.76 22.61
C LEU A 425 25.18 -26.50 21.73
N PRO A 426 24.96 -25.31 22.32
CA PRO A 426 24.94 -24.04 21.61
C PRO A 426 26.27 -23.78 20.88
N VAL A 427 26.21 -22.97 19.81
CA VAL A 427 27.41 -22.43 19.16
C VAL A 427 27.95 -21.24 19.94
N ASP A 428 29.23 -20.88 19.76
CA ASP A 428 29.87 -19.80 20.52
C ASP A 428 29.19 -18.46 20.24
N ASP A 429 28.93 -18.16 18.96
CA ASP A 429 28.15 -17.01 18.54
C ASP A 429 27.27 -17.36 17.33
N PRO A 430 25.94 -17.30 17.45
CA PRO A 430 25.04 -17.56 16.32
C PRO A 430 25.12 -16.52 15.21
N LEU A 431 25.63 -15.31 15.48
CA LEU A 431 25.81 -14.24 14.49
C LEU A 431 27.04 -14.44 13.61
N GLU A 432 28.01 -15.25 14.08
CA GLU A 432 29.21 -15.54 13.34
C GLU A 432 29.05 -16.83 12.53
N GLY A 433 29.56 -16.82 11.30
CA GLY A 433 29.57 -18.03 10.49
C GLY A 433 29.76 -17.75 9.00
N LYS A 434 30.39 -18.70 8.33
CA LYS A 434 30.58 -18.70 6.85
C LYS A 434 29.45 -19.51 6.22
N VAL A 435 28.73 -18.92 5.28
CA VAL A 435 27.68 -19.61 4.52
C VAL A 435 28.28 -20.77 3.73
N VAL A 436 27.69 -21.96 3.87
CA VAL A 436 28.01 -23.17 3.11
C VAL A 436 26.87 -23.63 2.21
N ALA A 437 25.62 -23.29 2.56
CA ALA A 437 24.46 -23.48 1.69
C ALA A 437 23.36 -22.49 2.06
N ASN A 438 22.73 -21.92 1.06
CA ASN A 438 21.57 -21.05 1.21
C ASN A 438 20.50 -21.48 0.19
N LYS A 439 19.33 -21.90 0.67
CA LYS A 439 18.22 -22.29 -0.20
C LYS A 439 17.45 -21.09 -0.75
N GLY A 440 17.71 -19.88 -0.23
CA GLY A 440 16.94 -18.67 -0.60
C GLY A 440 15.51 -18.64 -0.09
N THR A 441 15.04 -19.68 0.60
CA THR A 441 13.67 -19.85 1.08
C THR A 441 13.56 -19.87 2.60
N GLY A 442 14.53 -19.23 3.28
CA GLY A 442 14.54 -19.10 4.74
C GLY A 442 15.24 -20.26 5.47
N GLU A 443 15.98 -21.10 4.77
CA GLU A 443 16.88 -22.08 5.37
C GLU A 443 18.31 -21.80 4.91
N ILE A 444 19.24 -21.65 5.87
CA ILE A 444 20.65 -21.38 5.61
C ILE A 444 21.54 -22.29 6.47
N ALA A 445 22.56 -22.84 5.87
CA ALA A 445 23.59 -23.58 6.56
C ALA A 445 24.88 -22.75 6.62
N VAL A 446 25.44 -22.64 7.82
CA VAL A 446 26.67 -21.90 8.10
C VAL A 446 27.68 -22.79 8.84
N HIS A 447 28.96 -22.56 8.63
CA HIS A 447 30.01 -23.06 9.49
C HIS A 447 30.18 -22.09 10.66
N THR A 448 29.87 -22.53 11.88
CA THR A 448 29.99 -21.77 13.11
C THR A 448 31.04 -22.40 14.03
N ARG A 449 31.57 -21.63 14.99
CA ARG A 449 32.47 -22.14 16.00
C ARG A 449 31.72 -22.75 17.18
N ARG A 450 32.32 -23.80 17.77
CA ARG A 450 31.94 -24.39 19.05
C ARG A 450 33.25 -24.79 19.75
N GLY A 451 33.78 -23.92 20.61
CA GLY A 451 35.14 -24.05 21.13
C GLY A 451 36.15 -24.09 19.97
N GLU A 452 37.01 -25.07 19.97
CA GLU A 452 38.02 -25.26 18.90
C GLU A 452 37.46 -25.85 17.60
N ASN A 453 36.22 -26.35 17.61
CA ASN A 453 35.65 -27.08 16.48
C ASN A 453 34.82 -26.12 15.58
N THR A 454 34.91 -26.38 14.28
CA THR A 454 33.99 -25.81 13.29
C THR A 454 32.86 -26.81 13.03
N VAL A 455 31.61 -26.36 13.24
CA VAL A 455 30.43 -27.22 13.08
C VAL A 455 29.50 -26.63 12.02
N ARG A 456 28.88 -27.51 11.23
CA ARG A 456 27.84 -27.12 10.29
C ARG A 456 26.53 -26.89 11.08
N THR A 457 26.04 -25.68 11.06
CA THR A 457 24.81 -25.26 11.76
C THR A 457 23.77 -24.84 10.73
N VAL A 458 22.53 -25.24 10.91
CA VAL A 458 21.41 -24.86 10.03
C VAL A 458 20.46 -23.97 10.81
N PHE A 459 20.18 -22.80 10.28
CA PHE A 459 19.16 -21.88 10.78
C PHE A 459 17.98 -21.84 9.81
N GLN A 460 16.78 -21.71 10.37
CA GLN A 460 15.54 -21.59 9.61
C GLN A 460 14.68 -20.46 10.17
N ILE A 461 14.14 -19.62 9.28
CA ILE A 461 13.14 -18.60 9.65
C ILE A 461 11.87 -19.30 10.13
N GLN A 462 11.39 -18.88 11.29
CA GLN A 462 10.13 -19.37 11.85
C GLN A 462 8.95 -18.69 11.18
N PRO A 463 7.78 -19.34 11.12
CA PRO A 463 6.54 -18.72 10.64
C PRO A 463 6.17 -17.45 11.40
N ALA A 464 5.33 -16.60 10.78
CA ALA A 464 4.72 -15.47 11.45
C ALA A 464 3.92 -15.91 12.69
N ALA A 465 4.03 -15.17 13.79
CA ALA A 465 3.45 -15.56 15.07
C ALA A 465 2.54 -14.50 15.72
N GLU A 466 2.70 -13.22 15.36
CA GLU A 466 1.91 -12.13 15.94
C GLU A 466 0.62 -11.88 15.17
N SER A 467 -0.41 -11.37 15.86
CA SER A 467 -1.62 -10.87 15.22
C SER A 467 -1.30 -9.74 14.24
N GLY A 468 -2.10 -9.63 13.18
CA GLY A 468 -1.95 -8.59 12.17
C GLY A 468 -2.95 -8.75 11.04
N ASP A 469 -2.51 -8.48 9.81
CA ASP A 469 -3.29 -8.67 8.59
C ASP A 469 -2.60 -9.63 7.59
N GLY A 470 -1.60 -10.41 8.05
CA GLY A 470 -0.77 -11.29 7.23
C GLY A 470 0.50 -10.61 6.71
N THR A 471 0.63 -9.30 6.83
CA THR A 471 1.79 -8.52 6.34
C THR A 471 2.26 -7.50 7.37
N VAL A 472 1.36 -6.63 7.84
CA VAL A 472 1.66 -5.58 8.82
C VAL A 472 1.32 -6.11 10.21
N PRO A 473 2.28 -6.19 11.14
CA PRO A 473 2.02 -6.60 12.50
C PRO A 473 1.29 -5.51 13.30
N LEU A 474 0.57 -5.93 14.34
CA LEU A 474 -0.18 -5.08 15.24
C LEU A 474 0.60 -3.83 15.67
N ARG A 475 1.85 -4.00 16.06
CA ARG A 475 2.74 -2.92 16.53
C ARG A 475 2.86 -1.77 15.54
N SER A 476 3.05 -2.06 14.27
CA SER A 476 3.16 -1.05 13.21
C SER A 476 1.80 -0.48 12.81
N GLY A 477 0.79 -1.34 12.66
CA GLY A 477 -0.58 -0.91 12.32
C GLY A 477 -1.20 0.00 13.38
N ALA A 478 -0.92 -0.24 14.65
CA ALA A 478 -1.41 0.55 15.78
C ALA A 478 -0.59 1.83 16.05
N ALA A 479 0.58 2.03 15.44
CA ALA A 479 1.43 3.19 15.69
C ALA A 479 0.77 4.57 15.45
N PRO A 480 -0.27 4.72 14.60
CA PRO A 480 -1.04 5.94 14.49
C PRO A 480 -1.96 6.27 15.67
N LYS A 481 -2.18 5.35 16.63
CA LYS A 481 -3.00 5.62 17.82
C LYS A 481 -2.48 6.85 18.59
N GLY A 482 -3.39 7.75 18.96
CA GLY A 482 -3.05 9.01 19.64
C GLY A 482 -2.46 10.09 18.73
N LYS A 483 -2.15 9.77 17.46
CA LYS A 483 -1.65 10.72 16.44
C LYS A 483 -2.70 11.00 15.34
N THR A 484 -3.76 10.20 15.28
CA THR A 484 -4.90 10.34 14.39
C THR A 484 -6.18 10.48 15.20
N LYS A 485 -7.25 11.02 14.62
CA LYS A 485 -8.54 11.19 15.30
C LYS A 485 -9.17 9.87 15.71
N VAL A 486 -9.05 8.88 14.83
CA VAL A 486 -9.55 7.52 15.06
C VAL A 486 -8.52 6.54 14.51
N CYS A 487 -8.24 5.46 15.26
CA CYS A 487 -7.40 4.36 14.81
C CYS A 487 -7.99 3.05 15.36
N LEU A 488 -8.62 2.26 14.49
CA LEU A 488 -9.37 1.05 14.87
C LEU A 488 -8.66 -0.23 14.43
N ALA A 489 -8.77 -1.24 15.27
CA ALA A 489 -8.34 -2.61 14.97
C ALA A 489 -9.51 -3.41 14.39
N TYR A 490 -9.25 -4.19 13.33
CA TYR A 490 -10.23 -5.07 12.73
C TYR A 490 -9.73 -6.52 12.69
N ARG A 491 -10.66 -7.45 12.87
CA ARG A 491 -10.46 -8.89 12.67
C ARG A 491 -11.12 -9.33 11.38
N GLY A 492 -10.68 -10.46 10.82
CA GLY A 492 -11.26 -11.03 9.60
C GLY A 492 -10.91 -10.24 8.33
N ILE A 493 -9.84 -9.45 8.36
CA ILE A 493 -9.30 -8.77 7.18
C ILE A 493 -7.88 -9.22 6.90
N ASP A 494 -7.58 -9.52 5.66
CA ASP A 494 -6.22 -9.70 5.16
C ASP A 494 -5.69 -8.40 4.55
N HIS A 495 -4.36 -8.33 4.39
CA HIS A 495 -3.70 -7.10 3.95
C HIS A 495 -4.14 -6.63 2.56
N GLU A 496 -4.16 -7.54 1.57
CA GLU A 496 -4.50 -7.22 0.18
C GLU A 496 -6.01 -6.97 0.02
N GLY A 497 -6.82 -7.79 0.67
CA GLY A 497 -8.28 -7.75 0.57
C GLY A 497 -8.97 -6.77 1.50
N ALA A 498 -8.25 -5.97 2.29
CA ALA A 498 -8.83 -5.13 3.35
C ALA A 498 -10.00 -4.26 2.84
N PHE A 499 -9.85 -3.59 1.69
CA PHE A 499 -10.90 -2.74 1.10
C PHE A 499 -12.06 -3.52 0.43
N LYS A 500 -11.97 -4.86 0.35
CA LYS A 500 -13.08 -5.72 -0.11
C LYS A 500 -14.07 -6.00 1.02
N ALA A 501 -13.67 -5.84 2.28
CA ALA A 501 -14.48 -6.10 3.45
C ALA A 501 -15.48 -4.96 3.72
N LEU A 502 -16.77 -5.29 3.84
CA LEU A 502 -17.83 -4.30 4.07
C LEU A 502 -17.60 -3.41 5.31
N PRO A 503 -17.14 -3.92 6.47
CA PRO A 503 -16.85 -3.03 7.61
C PRO A 503 -15.81 -1.96 7.29
N ILE A 504 -14.81 -2.27 6.47
CA ILE A 504 -13.77 -1.34 6.04
C ILE A 504 -14.30 -0.32 5.04
N GLN A 505 -15.14 -0.75 4.11
CA GLN A 505 -15.83 0.14 3.18
C GLN A 505 -16.68 1.16 3.95
N LEU A 506 -17.48 0.70 4.90
CA LEU A 506 -18.31 1.57 5.74
C LEU A 506 -17.48 2.49 6.66
N PHE A 507 -16.36 2.00 7.23
CA PHE A 507 -15.43 2.85 7.99
C PHE A 507 -14.84 3.96 7.10
N THR A 508 -14.48 3.62 5.87
CA THR A 508 -13.95 4.60 4.91
C THR A 508 -14.99 5.67 4.58
N LEU A 509 -16.21 5.25 4.28
CA LEU A 509 -17.32 6.16 4.00
C LEU A 509 -17.63 7.05 5.21
N TRP A 510 -17.72 6.47 6.40
CA TRP A 510 -17.91 7.20 7.66
C TRP A 510 -16.80 8.24 7.88
N SER A 511 -15.55 7.86 7.68
CA SER A 511 -14.40 8.75 7.83
C SER A 511 -14.45 9.91 6.84
N ILE A 512 -14.84 9.66 5.58
CA ILE A 512 -14.99 10.70 4.55
C ILE A 512 -16.07 11.72 4.97
N VAL A 513 -17.20 11.26 5.51
CA VAL A 513 -18.24 12.16 6.02
C VAL A 513 -17.73 12.98 7.21
N LYS A 514 -17.01 12.37 8.15
CA LYS A 514 -16.36 13.10 9.26
C LYS A 514 -15.34 14.12 8.78
N ILE A 515 -14.52 13.76 7.79
CA ILE A 515 -13.51 14.66 7.20
C ILE A 515 -14.20 15.86 6.52
N THR A 516 -15.35 15.63 5.89
CA THR A 516 -16.09 16.69 5.20
C THR A 516 -16.51 17.83 6.15
N ASP A 517 -16.68 17.55 7.44
CA ASP A 517 -17.00 18.61 8.41
C ASP A 517 -15.93 19.71 8.48
N ALA A 518 -14.67 19.38 8.18
CA ALA A 518 -13.56 20.34 8.14
C ALA A 518 -13.69 21.39 7.02
N VAL A 519 -14.56 21.16 6.04
CA VAL A 519 -14.83 22.11 4.96
C VAL A 519 -15.35 23.45 5.47
N LYS A 520 -16.00 23.47 6.65
CA LYS A 520 -16.52 24.68 7.32
C LYS A 520 -15.44 25.72 7.59
N LEU A 521 -14.18 25.30 7.63
CA LEU A 521 -13.00 26.15 7.86
C LEU A 521 -12.29 26.56 6.56
N THR A 522 -12.91 26.36 5.41
CA THR A 522 -12.34 26.59 4.09
C THR A 522 -13.21 27.51 3.24
N SER A 523 -12.66 27.98 2.10
CA SER A 523 -13.40 28.73 1.07
C SER A 523 -14.58 27.94 0.49
N MET A 524 -14.59 26.62 0.65
CA MET A 524 -15.65 25.75 0.17
C MET A 524 -16.85 25.66 1.12
N ALA A 525 -16.84 26.35 2.26
CA ALA A 525 -17.97 26.40 3.19
C ALA A 525 -19.21 27.07 2.54
N TYR A 526 -20.39 26.51 2.79
CA TYR A 526 -21.63 27.24 2.51
C TYR A 526 -21.79 28.34 3.57
N SER A 527 -22.07 29.56 3.11
CA SER A 527 -22.53 30.63 4.01
C SER A 527 -23.75 30.12 4.79
N LYS A 528 -23.82 30.48 6.06
CA LYS A 528 -24.96 30.17 6.92
C LYS A 528 -26.22 30.86 6.40
#